data_df3ab6cdb28b9555728d2045ff9e5187
#
_entry.id   df3ab6cdb28b9555728d2045ff9e5187
#
_cell.length_a   1.000
_cell.length_b   1.000
_cell.length_c   1.000
_cell.angle_alpha   90.00
_cell.angle_beta   90.00
_cell.angle_gamma   90.00
#
_symmetry.space_group_name_H-M   'P 1'
#
loop_
_entity.id
_entity.type
_entity.pdbx_description
1 polymer ?
#
loop_
_entity_poly.entity_id
_entity_poly.type
_entity_poly.pdbx_seq_one_letter_code
_entity_poly.pdbx_strand_id
1 'polypeptide(L)'
;PTYSVMKDQNKCNNMQHLSKRLNENGYSLQYIHGGDVDFTNQKGFLRSGNFIDIVRDTDFPITDRLSKWGVPDGIMFDYTLNLITSEETLSATQPYFKVLQTLSSHEPFDVPFHCLDDPYCNSAAYTDSCLGAFIDSLKVTPAWDNLLVMILPDHCYAKYPETMQNHELAHFRIPMVWTGGAIKSPRIISTIASQIDISATLLNQMGIDHDDFVFSKDIMDPMLPHFACYSFSDGFGFVTD
;
A
#
# COMPACT_ATOMS: atom_id res chain seq x y z
N PRO A 1 6.76 -6.54 -14.88
CA PRO A 1 5.76 -5.61 -15.40
C PRO A 1 5.86 -4.21 -14.80
N THR A 2 5.68 -4.01 -13.50
CA THR A 2 5.76 -2.67 -12.87
C THR A 2 7.10 -1.99 -13.14
N TYR A 3 8.18 -2.70 -12.97
CA TYR A 3 9.54 -2.23 -13.28
C TYR A 3 9.69 -1.72 -14.72
N SER A 4 9.09 -2.40 -15.69
CA SER A 4 9.19 -1.99 -17.10
C SER A 4 8.46 -0.69 -17.38
N VAL A 5 7.36 -0.43 -16.67
CA VAL A 5 6.62 0.82 -16.76
C VAL A 5 7.38 1.95 -16.06
N MET A 6 7.87 1.73 -14.84
CA MET A 6 8.60 2.72 -14.05
C MET A 6 9.87 3.25 -14.72
N LYS A 7 10.50 2.46 -15.61
CA LYS A 7 11.66 2.88 -16.41
C LYS A 7 11.31 3.81 -17.56
N ASP A 8 10.04 3.90 -17.94
CA ASP A 8 9.57 4.74 -19.05
C ASP A 8 8.73 5.91 -18.50
N GLN A 9 9.36 7.07 -18.34
CA GLN A 9 8.69 8.24 -17.78
C GLN A 9 7.47 8.68 -18.60
N ASN A 10 7.49 8.50 -19.93
CA ASN A 10 6.35 8.85 -20.77
C ASN A 10 5.14 7.95 -20.46
N LYS A 11 5.38 6.66 -20.25
CA LYS A 11 4.31 5.75 -19.83
C LYS A 11 3.78 6.13 -18.46
N CYS A 12 4.66 6.39 -17.49
CA CYS A 12 4.26 6.82 -16.14
C CYS A 12 3.39 8.08 -16.20
N ASN A 13 3.78 9.08 -16.97
CA ASN A 13 3.05 10.36 -17.09
C ASN A 13 1.66 10.20 -17.74
N ASN A 14 1.50 9.20 -18.60
CA ASN A 14 0.24 8.93 -19.33
C ASN A 14 -0.67 7.90 -18.65
N MET A 15 -0.22 7.30 -17.55
CA MET A 15 -1.07 6.41 -16.76
C MET A 15 -2.05 7.22 -15.89
N GLN A 16 -3.20 6.61 -15.63
CA GLN A 16 -4.08 7.09 -14.58
C GLN A 16 -3.50 6.71 -13.21
N HIS A 17 -3.39 7.71 -12.33
CA HIS A 17 -2.92 7.53 -10.96
C HIS A 17 -4.03 7.88 -9.98
N LEU A 18 -4.33 6.96 -9.07
CA LEU A 18 -5.26 7.22 -7.97
C LEU A 18 -4.87 8.48 -7.19
N SER A 19 -3.60 8.61 -6.85
CA SER A 19 -3.07 9.77 -6.13
C SER A 19 -3.30 11.08 -6.86
N LYS A 20 -3.06 11.11 -8.18
CA LYS A 20 -3.31 12.30 -9.00
C LYS A 20 -4.79 12.69 -8.99
N ARG A 21 -5.70 11.70 -9.14
CA ARG A 21 -7.14 11.94 -9.09
C ARG A 21 -7.58 12.48 -7.71
N LEU A 22 -7.03 11.94 -6.62
CA LEU A 22 -7.30 12.46 -5.28
C LEU A 22 -6.75 13.89 -5.10
N ASN A 23 -5.55 14.18 -5.61
CA ASN A 23 -4.96 15.51 -5.57
C ASN A 23 -5.82 16.55 -6.35
N GLU A 24 -6.31 16.18 -7.52
CA GLU A 24 -7.24 17.00 -8.31
C GLU A 24 -8.57 17.26 -7.58
N ASN A 25 -8.94 16.39 -6.64
CA ASN A 25 -10.10 16.55 -5.75
C ASN A 25 -9.74 17.15 -4.38
N GLY A 26 -8.59 17.83 -4.27
CA GLY A 26 -8.22 18.64 -3.12
C GLY A 26 -7.46 17.92 -2.02
N TYR A 27 -7.10 16.63 -2.18
CA TYR A 27 -6.31 15.89 -1.20
C TYR A 27 -4.85 16.31 -1.24
N SER A 28 -4.24 16.53 -0.08
CA SER A 28 -2.78 16.58 0.05
C SER A 28 -2.22 15.16 -0.04
N LEU A 29 -1.05 15.02 -0.66
CA LEU A 29 -0.43 13.72 -0.91
C LEU A 29 0.89 13.60 -0.16
N GLN A 30 1.12 12.48 0.52
CA GLN A 30 2.40 12.14 1.13
C GLN A 30 2.70 10.66 0.93
N TYR A 31 3.94 10.37 0.54
CA TYR A 31 4.46 9.01 0.43
C TYR A 31 5.54 8.81 1.48
N ILE A 32 5.47 7.72 2.24
CA ILE A 32 6.33 7.45 3.39
C ILE A 32 6.96 6.08 3.18
N HIS A 33 8.29 6.05 3.11
CA HIS A 33 9.06 4.83 2.88
C HIS A 33 10.40 4.88 3.61
N GLY A 34 10.72 3.84 4.35
CA GLY A 34 11.97 3.76 5.12
C GLY A 34 13.22 3.51 4.27
N GLY A 35 13.09 3.29 2.97
CA GLY A 35 14.15 2.92 2.05
C GLY A 35 14.52 3.99 1.02
N ASP A 36 15.43 3.60 0.10
CA ASP A 36 15.88 4.43 -1.02
C ASP A 36 14.83 4.47 -2.14
N VAL A 37 14.16 5.60 -2.28
CA VAL A 37 13.15 5.84 -3.33
C VAL A 37 13.74 6.12 -4.72
N ASP A 38 15.04 6.32 -4.84
CA ASP A 38 15.72 6.45 -6.12
C ASP A 38 15.99 5.07 -6.75
N PHE A 39 15.90 3.99 -5.93
CA PHE A 39 15.96 2.62 -6.42
C PHE A 39 14.83 2.36 -7.43
N THR A 40 15.20 1.79 -8.61
CA THR A 40 14.26 1.41 -9.69
C THR A 40 13.40 2.54 -10.27
N ASN A 41 13.80 3.80 -10.10
CA ASN A 41 13.04 4.99 -10.52
C ASN A 41 11.68 5.15 -9.82
N GLN A 42 11.54 4.63 -8.59
CA GLN A 42 10.31 4.76 -7.81
C GLN A 42 9.91 6.22 -7.62
N LYS A 43 10.87 7.09 -7.31
CA LYS A 43 10.64 8.54 -7.17
C LYS A 43 10.08 9.19 -8.44
N GLY A 44 10.57 8.80 -9.62
CA GLY A 44 10.05 9.29 -10.90
C GLY A 44 8.58 8.88 -11.10
N PHE A 45 8.27 7.63 -10.76
CA PHE A 45 6.89 7.11 -10.81
C PHE A 45 5.97 7.84 -9.81
N LEU A 46 6.41 8.03 -8.57
CA LEU A 46 5.63 8.74 -7.55
C LEU A 46 5.33 10.19 -7.96
N ARG A 47 6.32 10.87 -8.55
CA ARG A 47 6.13 12.23 -9.07
C ARG A 47 5.13 12.29 -10.22
N SER A 48 5.05 11.26 -11.07
CA SER A 48 4.00 11.16 -12.10
C SER A 48 2.60 11.10 -11.51
N GLY A 49 2.47 10.56 -10.28
CA GLY A 49 1.25 10.53 -9.49
C GLY A 49 1.06 11.73 -8.56
N ASN A 50 1.79 12.84 -8.78
CA ASN A 50 1.76 14.08 -7.99
C ASN A 50 2.26 13.97 -6.54
N PHE A 51 2.94 12.90 -6.15
CA PHE A 51 3.63 12.86 -4.86
C PHE A 51 4.85 13.77 -4.89
N ILE A 52 4.75 14.94 -4.25
CA ILE A 52 5.86 15.89 -4.06
C ILE A 52 6.51 15.66 -2.70
N ASP A 53 5.71 15.45 -1.68
CA ASP A 53 6.15 15.15 -0.32
C ASP A 53 6.42 13.64 -0.21
N ILE A 54 7.70 13.30 -0.17
CA ILE A 54 8.21 11.92 -0.13
C ILE A 54 9.20 11.81 1.01
N VAL A 55 8.81 11.12 2.06
CA VAL A 55 9.69 10.74 3.18
C VAL A 55 10.44 9.47 2.81
N ARG A 56 11.76 9.47 3.06
CA ARG A 56 12.64 8.37 2.68
C ARG A 56 13.74 8.13 3.72
N ASP A 57 14.58 7.15 3.49
CA ASP A 57 15.64 6.74 4.40
C ASP A 57 16.56 7.89 4.86
N THR A 58 16.85 8.87 3.98
CA THR A 58 17.72 10.02 4.30
C THR A 58 17.08 11.04 5.25
N ASP A 59 15.79 10.95 5.49
CA ASP A 59 15.06 11.83 6.41
C ASP A 59 15.14 11.31 7.87
N PHE A 60 15.77 10.13 8.06
CA PHE A 60 15.98 9.51 9.36
C PHE A 60 17.47 9.46 9.72
N PRO A 61 17.81 9.48 11.01
CA PRO A 61 19.18 9.26 11.46
C PRO A 61 19.75 7.94 10.91
N ILE A 62 21.02 7.94 10.53
CA ILE A 62 21.67 6.73 10.00
C ILE A 62 21.67 5.59 11.03
N THR A 63 21.62 5.91 12.31
CA THR A 63 21.55 4.96 13.42
C THR A 63 20.23 4.18 13.46
N ASP A 64 19.19 4.70 12.82
CA ASP A 64 17.86 4.07 12.79
C ASP A 64 17.73 3.06 11.64
N ARG A 65 18.73 3.01 10.75
CA ARG A 65 18.75 2.04 9.65
C ARG A 65 19.26 0.69 10.17
N LEU A 66 18.39 -0.30 10.10
CA LEU A 66 18.73 -1.65 10.56
C LEU A 66 19.46 -2.46 9.50
N SER A 67 19.16 -2.25 8.24
CA SER A 67 19.72 -2.95 7.09
C SER A 67 20.08 -2.02 5.95
N LYS A 68 20.67 -2.56 4.89
CA LYS A 68 20.92 -1.82 3.64
C LYS A 68 19.64 -1.29 2.96
N TRP A 69 18.49 -1.82 3.34
CA TRP A 69 17.20 -1.40 2.80
C TRP A 69 16.66 -0.14 3.49
N GLY A 70 17.04 0.12 4.75
CA GLY A 70 16.67 1.34 5.43
C GLY A 70 16.13 1.15 6.85
N VAL A 71 15.12 1.93 7.17
CA VAL A 71 14.54 2.06 8.51
C VAL A 71 13.47 1.00 8.74
N PRO A 72 13.45 0.28 9.89
CA PRO A 72 12.47 -0.76 10.16
C PRO A 72 11.05 -0.22 10.35
N ASP A 73 10.07 -1.07 10.09
CA ASP A 73 8.65 -0.72 10.06
C ASP A 73 8.14 -0.08 11.35
N GLY A 74 8.64 -0.51 12.53
CA GLY A 74 8.24 0.08 13.80
C GLY A 74 8.49 1.59 13.85
N ILE A 75 9.67 2.05 13.44
CA ILE A 75 9.99 3.48 13.37
C ILE A 75 9.11 4.20 12.33
N MET A 76 8.82 3.53 11.21
CA MET A 76 7.97 4.10 10.15
C MET A 76 6.52 4.25 10.59
N PHE A 77 5.98 3.28 11.35
CA PHE A 77 4.65 3.39 11.94
C PHE A 77 4.58 4.49 13.00
N ASP A 78 5.58 4.59 13.88
CA ASP A 78 5.65 5.66 14.88
C ASP A 78 5.73 7.05 14.22
N TYR A 79 6.57 7.18 13.20
CA TYR A 79 6.67 8.42 12.42
C TYR A 79 5.32 8.78 11.79
N THR A 80 4.64 7.82 11.17
CA THR A 80 3.35 8.02 10.52
C THR A 80 2.26 8.36 11.53
N LEU A 81 2.26 7.72 12.70
CA LEU A 81 1.34 8.05 13.79
C LEU A 81 1.51 9.51 14.24
N ASN A 82 2.76 9.94 14.47
CA ASN A 82 3.04 11.31 14.86
C ASN A 82 2.59 12.34 13.80
N LEU A 83 2.75 12.01 12.51
CA LEU A 83 2.25 12.86 11.42
C LEU A 83 0.71 13.00 11.44
N ILE A 84 0.00 11.88 11.60
CA ILE A 84 -1.46 11.85 11.57
C ILE A 84 -2.04 12.58 12.81
N THR A 85 -1.38 12.47 13.95
CA THR A 85 -1.84 13.00 15.23
C THR A 85 -1.28 14.40 15.55
N SER A 86 -0.45 14.98 14.68
CA SER A 86 0.09 16.33 14.88
C SER A 86 -1.04 17.39 14.90
N GLU A 87 -0.86 18.45 15.66
CA GLU A 87 -1.80 19.58 15.70
C GLU A 87 -2.05 20.17 14.31
N GLU A 88 -1.01 20.25 13.49
CA GLU A 88 -1.11 20.73 12.11
C GLU A 88 -2.06 19.84 11.28
N THR A 89 -1.92 18.53 11.33
CA THR A 89 -2.77 17.59 10.59
C THR A 89 -4.20 17.57 11.15
N LEU A 90 -4.37 17.58 12.48
CA LEU A 90 -5.70 17.54 13.12
C LEU A 90 -6.49 18.85 12.93
N SER A 91 -5.81 19.98 12.79
CA SER A 91 -6.44 21.29 12.55
C SER A 91 -6.62 21.61 11.06
N ALA A 92 -6.00 20.84 10.16
CA ALA A 92 -6.12 21.06 8.73
C ALA A 92 -7.55 20.77 8.23
N THR A 93 -8.06 21.68 7.39
CA THR A 93 -9.34 21.48 6.69
C THR A 93 -9.18 20.68 5.39
N GLN A 94 -7.97 20.62 4.88
CA GLN A 94 -7.64 19.88 3.66
C GLN A 94 -7.56 18.38 3.95
N PRO A 95 -8.29 17.53 3.23
CA PRO A 95 -8.16 16.09 3.36
C PRO A 95 -6.78 15.62 2.88
N TYR A 96 -6.31 14.49 3.38
CA TYR A 96 -5.01 13.94 3.01
C TYR A 96 -5.12 12.49 2.52
N PHE A 97 -4.18 12.11 1.67
CA PHE A 97 -3.89 10.75 1.26
C PHE A 97 -2.43 10.43 1.52
N LYS A 98 -2.18 9.58 2.50
CA LYS A 98 -0.85 9.14 2.89
C LYS A 98 -0.66 7.68 2.51
N VAL A 99 0.47 7.36 1.89
CA VAL A 99 0.86 5.99 1.57
C VAL A 99 2.08 5.65 2.40
N LEU A 100 1.95 4.65 3.26
CA LEU A 100 3.07 4.06 3.99
C LEU A 100 3.41 2.72 3.34
N GLN A 101 4.61 2.62 2.77
CA GLN A 101 5.17 1.38 2.28
C GLN A 101 6.12 0.79 3.33
N THR A 102 5.77 -0.37 3.87
CA THR A 102 6.60 -1.14 4.80
C THR A 102 7.77 -1.81 4.08
N LEU A 103 8.80 -2.22 4.81
CA LEU A 103 10.05 -2.71 4.25
C LEU A 103 10.63 -3.93 4.97
N SER A 104 10.26 -4.14 6.24
CA SER A 104 10.92 -5.13 7.11
C SER A 104 10.75 -6.57 6.65
N SER A 105 9.68 -6.87 5.90
CA SER A 105 9.44 -8.20 5.32
C SER A 105 10.16 -8.44 3.98
N HIS A 106 11.15 -7.60 3.62
CA HIS A 106 12.04 -7.80 2.48
C HIS A 106 13.33 -8.54 2.89
N GLU A 107 13.89 -9.36 2.00
CA GLU A 107 15.20 -10.01 2.22
C GLU A 107 16.29 -8.96 2.57
N PRO A 108 17.12 -9.15 3.58
CA PRO A 108 17.42 -10.38 4.32
C PRO A 108 16.54 -10.65 5.54
N PHE A 109 15.41 -9.96 5.73
CA PHE A 109 14.46 -10.14 6.84
C PHE A 109 15.00 -9.74 8.21
N ASP A 110 15.94 -8.81 8.24
CA ASP A 110 16.53 -8.29 9.48
C ASP A 110 15.51 -7.40 10.20
N VAL A 111 15.11 -7.81 11.39
CA VAL A 111 14.16 -7.07 12.25
C VAL A 111 14.63 -7.08 13.70
N PRO A 112 14.32 -6.03 14.50
CA PRO A 112 14.70 -5.94 15.91
C PRO A 112 13.77 -6.77 16.82
N PHE A 113 13.39 -7.95 16.38
CA PHE A 113 12.35 -8.77 17.01
C PHE A 113 12.58 -10.24 16.65
N HIS A 114 12.36 -11.13 17.61
CA HIS A 114 12.46 -12.56 17.37
C HIS A 114 11.38 -13.32 18.13
N CYS A 115 10.44 -13.90 17.39
CA CYS A 115 9.39 -14.76 17.95
C CYS A 115 9.18 -16.04 17.15
N LEU A 116 9.70 -16.12 15.92
CA LEU A 116 9.60 -17.28 15.04
C LEU A 116 10.96 -17.63 14.46
N ASP A 117 11.22 -18.92 14.27
CA ASP A 117 12.51 -19.42 13.77
C ASP A 117 12.72 -19.13 12.27
N ASP A 118 11.66 -19.16 11.46
CA ASP A 118 11.73 -18.82 10.04
C ASP A 118 11.90 -17.31 9.86
N PRO A 119 12.97 -16.81 9.21
CA PRO A 119 13.25 -15.38 9.10
C PRO A 119 12.16 -14.59 8.38
N TYR A 120 11.56 -15.13 7.33
CA TYR A 120 10.48 -14.48 6.62
C TYR A 120 9.22 -14.36 7.49
N CYS A 121 8.79 -15.46 8.10
CA CYS A 121 7.64 -15.46 9.00
C CYS A 121 7.87 -14.54 10.20
N ASN A 122 9.10 -14.52 10.74
CA ASN A 122 9.46 -13.64 11.85
C ASN A 122 9.39 -12.16 11.45
N SER A 123 9.87 -11.81 10.27
CA SER A 123 9.78 -10.44 9.77
C SER A 123 8.34 -9.99 9.49
N ALA A 124 7.51 -10.89 8.95
CA ALA A 124 6.09 -10.64 8.78
C ALA A 124 5.37 -10.45 10.13
N ALA A 125 5.68 -11.27 11.13
CA ALA A 125 5.14 -11.14 12.48
C ALA A 125 5.57 -9.82 13.15
N TYR A 126 6.80 -9.35 12.88
CA TYR A 126 7.24 -8.03 13.33
C TYR A 126 6.40 -6.91 12.73
N THR A 127 6.23 -6.89 11.41
CA THR A 127 5.40 -5.89 10.71
C THR A 127 3.96 -5.93 11.21
N ASP A 128 3.37 -7.11 11.40
CA ASP A 128 2.01 -7.28 11.93
C ASP A 128 1.89 -6.73 13.35
N SER A 129 2.87 -7.00 14.21
CA SER A 129 2.93 -6.45 15.58
C SER A 129 2.99 -4.91 15.58
N CYS A 130 3.82 -4.32 14.72
CA CYS A 130 3.91 -2.87 14.58
C CYS A 130 2.62 -2.26 14.04
N LEU A 131 2.01 -2.90 13.03
CA LEU A 131 0.72 -2.49 12.47
C LEU A 131 -0.39 -2.55 13.52
N GLY A 132 -0.44 -3.62 14.33
CA GLY A 132 -1.41 -3.75 15.42
C GLY A 132 -1.29 -2.60 16.43
N ALA A 133 -0.08 -2.31 16.90
CA ALA A 133 0.19 -1.21 17.83
C ALA A 133 -0.18 0.16 17.21
N PHE A 134 0.12 0.37 15.94
CA PHE A 134 -0.24 1.58 15.19
C PHE A 134 -1.76 1.77 15.12
N ILE A 135 -2.50 0.74 14.74
CA ILE A 135 -3.97 0.78 14.67
C ILE A 135 -4.58 1.03 16.05
N ASP A 136 -4.10 0.37 17.10
CA ASP A 136 -4.61 0.56 18.44
C ASP A 136 -4.32 1.96 18.98
N SER A 137 -3.16 2.53 18.63
CA SER A 137 -2.84 3.92 18.94
C SER A 137 -3.72 4.92 18.20
N LEU A 138 -4.02 4.67 16.92
CA LEU A 138 -4.93 5.53 16.14
C LEU A 138 -6.36 5.53 16.69
N LYS A 139 -6.88 4.37 17.11
CA LYS A 139 -8.25 4.24 17.63
C LYS A 139 -8.59 5.17 18.79
N VAL A 140 -7.59 5.57 19.56
CA VAL A 140 -7.77 6.46 20.73
C VAL A 140 -7.53 7.93 20.41
N THR A 141 -7.35 8.28 19.13
CA THR A 141 -7.12 9.65 18.67
C THR A 141 -8.33 10.22 17.95
N PRO A 142 -8.50 11.57 17.92
CA PRO A 142 -9.57 12.21 17.15
C PRO A 142 -9.48 11.95 15.64
N ALA A 143 -8.30 11.64 15.13
CA ALA A 143 -8.10 11.33 13.70
C ALA A 143 -8.90 10.09 13.27
N TRP A 144 -9.10 9.13 14.17
CA TRP A 144 -9.74 7.86 13.86
C TRP A 144 -11.15 8.01 13.29
N ASP A 145 -11.95 8.92 13.82
CA ASP A 145 -13.39 9.02 13.50
C ASP A 145 -13.69 9.25 12.02
N ASN A 146 -12.77 9.90 11.30
CA ASN A 146 -12.89 10.19 9.86
C ASN A 146 -11.74 9.58 9.03
N LEU A 147 -11.04 8.60 9.57
CA LEU A 147 -9.92 7.95 8.90
C LEU A 147 -10.40 6.67 8.19
N LEU A 148 -9.95 6.47 6.97
CA LEU A 148 -9.95 5.18 6.28
C LEU A 148 -8.51 4.68 6.19
N VAL A 149 -8.25 3.50 6.73
CA VAL A 149 -6.97 2.79 6.61
C VAL A 149 -7.16 1.58 5.70
N MET A 150 -6.43 1.54 4.60
CA MET A 150 -6.41 0.40 3.68
C MET A 150 -5.09 -0.35 3.85
N ILE A 151 -5.17 -1.63 4.13
CA ILE A 151 -4.04 -2.52 4.43
C ILE A 151 -4.03 -3.63 3.41
N LEU A 152 -2.92 -3.75 2.68
CA LEU A 152 -2.71 -4.83 1.72
C LEU A 152 -1.21 -5.02 1.47
N PRO A 153 -0.74 -6.22 1.16
CA PRO A 153 0.61 -6.43 0.65
C PRO A 153 0.69 -6.01 -0.82
N ASP A 154 1.88 -5.65 -1.29
CA ASP A 154 2.16 -5.39 -2.69
C ASP A 154 2.17 -6.69 -3.52
N HIS A 155 2.68 -7.78 -2.96
CA HIS A 155 2.68 -9.12 -3.54
C HIS A 155 2.98 -10.19 -2.48
N CYS A 156 2.82 -11.46 -2.81
CA CYS A 156 3.29 -12.57 -2.00
C CYS A 156 4.80 -12.77 -2.15
N TYR A 157 5.42 -13.41 -1.16
CA TYR A 157 6.82 -13.84 -1.26
C TYR A 157 6.93 -15.10 -2.13
N ALA A 158 7.59 -14.98 -3.26
CA ALA A 158 7.64 -16.02 -4.30
C ALA A 158 8.35 -17.33 -3.89
N LYS A 159 9.11 -17.30 -2.79
CA LYS A 159 9.84 -18.47 -2.26
C LYS A 159 9.15 -19.12 -1.07
N TYR A 160 7.92 -18.70 -0.75
CA TYR A 160 7.20 -19.23 0.42
C TYR A 160 5.72 -19.49 0.09
N PRO A 161 5.19 -20.69 0.40
CA PRO A 161 5.95 -21.89 0.78
C PRO A 161 6.77 -22.43 -0.43
N GLU A 162 7.92 -23.03 -0.17
CA GLU A 162 8.87 -23.52 -1.20
C GLU A 162 8.26 -24.54 -2.18
N THR A 163 7.18 -25.19 -1.77
CA THR A 163 6.48 -26.21 -2.57
C THR A 163 5.56 -25.65 -3.66
N MET A 164 5.28 -24.34 -3.61
CA MET A 164 4.34 -23.70 -4.53
C MET A 164 5.04 -23.26 -5.83
N GLN A 165 4.41 -23.56 -6.97
CA GLN A 165 4.98 -23.17 -8.28
C GLN A 165 4.63 -21.73 -8.62
N ASN A 166 5.51 -21.04 -9.37
CA ASN A 166 5.37 -19.61 -9.70
C ASN A 166 4.10 -19.25 -10.48
N HIS A 167 3.44 -20.21 -11.12
CA HIS A 167 2.20 -19.97 -11.87
C HIS A 167 0.94 -20.29 -11.08
N GLU A 168 1.07 -20.86 -9.89
CA GLU A 168 -0.09 -21.24 -9.08
C GLU A 168 -0.83 -20.00 -8.55
N LEU A 169 -2.15 -20.00 -8.71
CA LEU A 169 -3.02 -18.91 -8.29
C LEU A 169 -2.80 -18.49 -6.83
N ALA A 170 -2.48 -19.44 -5.96
CA ALA A 170 -2.27 -19.17 -4.54
C ALA A 170 -1.13 -18.16 -4.28
N HIS A 171 -0.12 -18.06 -5.15
CA HIS A 171 0.93 -17.04 -5.08
C HIS A 171 0.44 -15.61 -5.33
N PHE A 172 -0.73 -15.46 -5.92
CA PHE A 172 -1.27 -14.14 -6.31
C PHE A 172 -2.44 -13.72 -5.44
N ARG A 173 -2.84 -14.57 -4.48
CA ARG A 173 -3.91 -14.25 -3.53
C ARG A 173 -3.34 -13.45 -2.37
N ILE A 174 -3.79 -12.21 -2.27
CA ILE A 174 -3.42 -11.30 -1.18
C ILE A 174 -4.66 -10.88 -0.40
N PRO A 175 -4.55 -10.68 0.92
CA PRO A 175 -5.63 -10.08 1.71
C PRO A 175 -5.69 -8.57 1.46
N MET A 176 -6.88 -8.00 1.57
CA MET A 176 -7.07 -6.56 1.69
C MET A 176 -8.04 -6.28 2.82
N VAL A 177 -7.67 -5.37 3.72
CA VAL A 177 -8.49 -4.97 4.85
C VAL A 177 -8.69 -3.46 4.82
N TRP A 178 -9.94 -3.03 4.93
CA TRP A 178 -10.29 -1.63 5.14
C TRP A 178 -10.77 -1.47 6.58
N THR A 179 -10.23 -0.50 7.31
CA THR A 179 -10.57 -0.19 8.70
C THR A 179 -10.56 1.31 8.95
N GLY A 180 -10.94 1.75 10.13
CA GLY A 180 -11.03 3.16 10.50
C GLY A 180 -12.46 3.60 10.79
N GLY A 181 -12.64 4.73 11.44
CA GLY A 181 -13.94 5.26 11.82
C GLY A 181 -14.83 5.65 10.63
N ALA A 182 -14.26 5.80 9.44
CA ALA A 182 -15.02 5.99 8.20
C ALA A 182 -15.83 4.75 7.80
N ILE A 183 -15.45 3.54 8.27
CA ILE A 183 -16.17 2.29 8.00
C ILE A 183 -17.38 2.18 8.92
N LYS A 184 -18.58 2.23 8.35
CA LYS A 184 -19.84 2.25 9.11
C LYS A 184 -20.29 0.88 9.59
N SER A 185 -19.93 -0.19 8.88
CA SER A 185 -20.29 -1.57 9.25
C SER A 185 -19.28 -2.56 8.68
N PRO A 186 -18.97 -3.64 9.42
CA PRO A 186 -18.09 -4.68 8.93
C PRO A 186 -18.77 -5.43 7.76
N ARG A 187 -17.96 -5.79 6.76
CA ARG A 187 -18.38 -6.60 5.60
C ARG A 187 -17.28 -7.57 5.22
N ILE A 188 -17.65 -8.71 4.69
CA ILE A 188 -16.76 -9.62 3.99
C ILE A 188 -17.11 -9.52 2.51
N ILE A 189 -16.13 -9.16 1.70
CA ILE A 189 -16.27 -9.06 0.25
C ILE A 189 -15.50 -10.24 -0.35
N SER A 190 -16.23 -11.14 -1.01
CA SER A 190 -15.65 -12.33 -1.65
C SER A 190 -15.52 -12.19 -3.16
N THR A 191 -15.79 -11.01 -3.69
CA THR A 191 -15.67 -10.69 -5.11
C THR A 191 -14.24 -10.92 -5.59
N ILE A 192 -14.10 -11.59 -6.73
CA ILE A 192 -12.80 -11.76 -7.38
C ILE A 192 -12.33 -10.40 -7.92
N ALA A 193 -11.16 -9.95 -7.50
CA ALA A 193 -10.62 -8.64 -7.83
C ALA A 193 -9.11 -8.64 -7.95
N SER A 194 -8.57 -7.65 -8.62
CA SER A 194 -7.14 -7.35 -8.70
C SER A 194 -6.82 -6.07 -7.91
N GLN A 195 -5.55 -5.85 -7.57
CA GLN A 195 -5.11 -4.60 -6.93
C GLN A 195 -5.45 -3.35 -7.74
N ILE A 196 -5.50 -3.44 -9.07
CA ILE A 196 -5.88 -2.32 -9.94
C ILE A 196 -7.32 -1.86 -9.69
N ASP A 197 -8.19 -2.72 -9.17
CA ASP A 197 -9.60 -2.42 -8.88
C ASP A 197 -9.79 -1.53 -7.65
N ILE A 198 -8.74 -1.35 -6.85
CA ILE A 198 -8.74 -0.44 -5.70
C ILE A 198 -9.08 0.98 -6.12
N SER A 199 -8.57 1.44 -7.27
CA SER A 199 -8.76 2.81 -7.73
C SER A 199 -10.23 3.13 -7.99
N ALA A 200 -10.90 2.36 -8.84
CA ALA A 200 -12.33 2.57 -9.11
C ALA A 200 -13.19 2.36 -7.87
N THR A 201 -12.88 1.32 -7.08
CA THR A 201 -13.63 1.04 -5.85
C THR A 201 -13.55 2.19 -4.86
N LEU A 202 -12.34 2.67 -4.56
CA LEU A 202 -12.17 3.77 -3.61
C LEU A 202 -12.83 5.06 -4.12
N LEU A 203 -12.56 5.44 -5.37
CA LEU A 203 -13.10 6.66 -5.97
C LEU A 203 -14.62 6.64 -6.01
N ASN A 204 -15.24 5.50 -6.34
CA ASN A 204 -16.70 5.36 -6.31
C ASN A 204 -17.27 5.53 -4.90
N GLN A 205 -16.65 4.92 -3.87
CA GLN A 205 -17.07 5.11 -2.48
C GLN A 205 -16.95 6.56 -2.00
N MET A 206 -16.07 7.34 -2.63
CA MET A 206 -15.87 8.77 -2.36
C MET A 206 -16.73 9.69 -3.23
N GLY A 207 -17.48 9.14 -4.18
CA GLY A 207 -18.28 9.92 -5.15
C GLY A 207 -17.42 10.70 -6.14
N ILE A 208 -16.22 10.25 -6.43
CA ILE A 208 -15.27 10.85 -7.37
C ILE A 208 -15.35 10.09 -8.70
N ASP A 209 -15.41 10.84 -9.80
CA ASP A 209 -15.40 10.28 -11.14
C ASP A 209 -14.14 9.45 -11.42
N HIS A 210 -14.32 8.27 -12.04
CA HIS A 210 -13.27 7.30 -12.32
C HIS A 210 -13.42 6.60 -13.69
N ASP A 211 -14.22 7.15 -14.59
CA ASP A 211 -14.52 6.56 -15.89
C ASP A 211 -13.28 6.34 -16.77
N ASP A 212 -12.23 7.12 -16.58
CA ASP A 212 -10.96 6.99 -17.29
C ASP A 212 -10.02 5.91 -16.74
N PHE A 213 -10.35 5.30 -15.58
CA PHE A 213 -9.63 4.14 -15.05
C PHE A 213 -10.08 2.84 -15.73
N VAL A 214 -9.95 2.77 -17.04
CA VAL A 214 -10.52 1.73 -17.92
C VAL A 214 -10.13 0.28 -17.58
N PHE A 215 -9.07 0.07 -16.81
CA PHE A 215 -8.64 -1.25 -16.34
C PHE A 215 -9.05 -1.55 -14.90
N SER A 216 -9.68 -0.61 -14.22
CA SER A 216 -10.12 -0.72 -12.83
C SER A 216 -11.65 -0.78 -12.81
N LYS A 217 -12.21 -1.63 -11.97
CA LYS A 217 -13.64 -1.77 -11.76
C LYS A 217 -14.00 -1.64 -10.29
N ASP A 218 -15.19 -1.16 -9.98
CA ASP A 218 -15.66 -1.16 -8.59
C ASP A 218 -16.02 -2.60 -8.17
N ILE A 219 -15.30 -3.14 -7.20
CA ILE A 219 -15.53 -4.49 -6.68
C ILE A 219 -16.83 -4.60 -5.88
N MET A 220 -17.44 -3.50 -5.52
CA MET A 220 -18.70 -3.44 -4.78
C MET A 220 -19.92 -3.32 -5.69
N ASP A 221 -19.74 -3.11 -6.98
CA ASP A 221 -20.84 -3.07 -7.97
C ASP A 221 -21.14 -4.49 -8.46
N PRO A 222 -22.30 -5.06 -8.08
CA PRO A 222 -22.67 -6.42 -8.48
C PRO A 222 -23.03 -6.55 -9.97
N MET A 223 -23.14 -5.44 -10.70
CA MET A 223 -23.47 -5.43 -12.13
C MET A 223 -22.24 -5.53 -13.03
N LEU A 224 -21.04 -5.32 -12.48
CA LEU A 224 -19.79 -5.42 -13.21
C LEU A 224 -19.27 -6.86 -13.23
N PRO A 225 -18.55 -7.27 -14.29
CA PRO A 225 -17.94 -8.60 -14.34
C PRO A 225 -16.82 -8.72 -13.30
N HIS A 226 -16.80 -9.84 -12.56
CA HIS A 226 -15.80 -10.11 -11.54
C HIS A 226 -14.71 -11.02 -12.10
N PHE A 227 -13.52 -10.48 -12.20
CA PHE A 227 -12.34 -11.21 -12.66
C PHE A 227 -11.06 -10.60 -12.09
N ALA A 228 -9.99 -11.39 -12.10
CA ALA A 228 -8.65 -10.94 -11.78
C ALA A 228 -7.65 -11.45 -12.80
N CYS A 229 -6.63 -10.65 -13.09
CA CYS A 229 -5.50 -11.03 -13.92
C CYS A 229 -4.22 -11.01 -13.09
N TYR A 230 -3.34 -11.97 -13.30
CA TYR A 230 -2.00 -11.99 -12.73
C TYR A 230 -0.98 -12.40 -13.78
N SER A 231 0.28 -12.03 -13.59
CA SER A 231 1.36 -12.35 -14.52
C SER A 231 2.54 -12.96 -13.78
N PHE A 232 3.20 -13.91 -14.43
CA PHE A 232 4.43 -14.56 -14.00
C PHE A 232 5.45 -14.55 -15.12
N SER A 233 6.66 -15.09 -14.90
CA SER A 233 7.79 -14.95 -15.85
C SER A 233 7.45 -15.37 -17.27
N ASP A 234 6.70 -16.46 -17.43
CA ASP A 234 6.47 -17.11 -18.73
C ASP A 234 5.00 -17.06 -19.18
N GLY A 235 4.15 -16.29 -18.48
CA GLY A 235 2.73 -16.26 -18.83
C GLY A 235 1.88 -15.34 -17.95
N PHE A 236 0.59 -15.53 -18.06
CA PHE A 236 -0.40 -14.84 -17.27
C PHE A 236 -1.53 -15.80 -16.88
N GLY A 237 -2.25 -15.47 -15.83
CA GLY A 237 -3.47 -16.14 -15.42
C GLY A 237 -4.65 -15.19 -15.42
N PHE A 238 -5.82 -15.76 -15.63
CA PHE A 238 -7.10 -15.06 -15.57
C PHE A 238 -8.06 -15.88 -14.71
N VAL A 239 -8.70 -15.23 -13.75
CA VAL A 239 -9.62 -15.85 -12.79
C VAL A 239 -10.99 -15.21 -12.93
N THR A 240 -12.01 -16.02 -13.04
CA THR A 240 -13.43 -15.61 -13.03
C THR A 240 -14.21 -16.44 -12.02
N ASP A 241 -15.43 -16.03 -11.77
CA ASP A 241 -16.44 -16.83 -11.03
C ASP A 241 -16.69 -18.17 -11.70
#